data_37f72bddcd9635012616de21eb4a82c6
#
_entry.id   37f72bddcd9635012616de21eb4a82c6
#
_cell.length_a   1.000
_cell.length_b   1.000
_cell.length_c   1.000
_cell.angle_alpha   90.00
_cell.angle_beta   90.00
_cell.angle_gamma   90.00
#
_symmetry.space_group_name_H-M   'P 1'
#
loop_
_entity.id
_entity.type
_entity.pdbx_description
1 polymer ?
#
loop_
_entity_poly.entity_id
_entity_poly.type
_entity_poly.pdbx_seq_one_letter_code
_entity_poly.pdbx_strand_id
1 'polypeptide(L)'
;MKRRIIFLSLFSILFAQRPGDAAVRAGVDAFYNYEFDRSIEILTQARKDYPNHPGVHVTWAAAHWRRNEAHLPQNEIYANLDENLDGIEMIYDSLLAVNPDHPEYMLYSGTARGLKARILLGQKKWIPTLISAYRGFRVIQKALDKDPYLTDAYLPIGIVEYYAGLSNILVKAGAGMFGLDASREEGIRKIEVAATNSPWANTEAMSILSFIYQFSDINNERGLEVSRILAEKYSGNFDFQVHYTGSLLQNGQLKLAEKELNRLNEQLPKLTQRHQKWFTSYLNYVW
;
A
#
# COMPACT_ATOMS: atom_id res chain seq x y z
N MET A 1 -58.22 -15.93 16.58
CA MET A 1 -56.82 -15.44 16.70
C MET A 1 -56.13 -15.50 15.30
N LYS A 2 -55.95 -14.35 14.63
CA LYS A 2 -55.30 -14.28 13.33
C LYS A 2 -53.79 -13.98 13.55
N ARG A 3 -52.91 -14.95 13.30
CA ARG A 3 -51.47 -14.77 13.31
C ARG A 3 -51.09 -13.89 12.07
N ARG A 4 -50.63 -12.67 12.31
CA ARG A 4 -49.95 -11.86 11.31
C ARG A 4 -48.50 -12.33 11.19
N ILE A 5 -48.16 -12.93 10.04
CA ILE A 5 -46.78 -13.23 9.65
C ILE A 5 -46.18 -11.91 9.13
N ILE A 6 -45.22 -11.38 9.90
CA ILE A 6 -44.44 -10.23 9.48
C ILE A 6 -43.30 -10.77 8.62
N PHE A 7 -43.36 -10.54 7.30
CA PHE A 7 -42.23 -10.76 6.39
C PHE A 7 -41.20 -9.64 6.65
N LEU A 8 -40.13 -9.98 7.38
CA LEU A 8 -38.92 -9.15 7.42
C LEU A 8 -38.21 -9.39 6.08
N SER A 9 -38.41 -8.48 5.11
CA SER A 9 -37.56 -8.40 3.94
C SER A 9 -36.17 -7.90 4.38
N LEU A 10 -35.21 -8.81 4.48
CA LEU A 10 -33.78 -8.48 4.53
C LEU A 10 -33.43 -7.78 3.20
N PHE A 11 -33.46 -6.47 3.21
CA PHE A 11 -32.80 -5.67 2.18
C PHE A 11 -31.28 -5.84 2.39
N SER A 12 -30.71 -6.82 1.71
CA SER A 12 -29.27 -6.86 1.49
C SER A 12 -28.94 -5.62 0.67
N ILE A 13 -28.36 -4.61 1.31
CA ILE A 13 -27.73 -3.49 0.60
C ILE A 13 -26.55 -4.10 -0.13
N LEU A 14 -26.77 -4.58 -1.35
CA LEU A 14 -25.71 -4.80 -2.32
C LEU A 14 -25.13 -3.41 -2.59
N PHE A 15 -24.01 -3.09 -1.98
CA PHE A 15 -23.17 -2.01 -2.48
C PHE A 15 -22.92 -2.33 -3.94
N ALA A 16 -23.48 -1.53 -4.82
CA ALA A 16 -23.29 -1.69 -6.26
C ALA A 16 -21.78 -1.58 -6.52
N GLN A 17 -21.13 -2.73 -6.78
CA GLN A 17 -19.73 -2.73 -7.14
C GLN A 17 -19.58 -1.92 -8.42
N ARG A 18 -18.63 -1.00 -8.44
CA ARG A 18 -18.29 -0.23 -9.63
C ARG A 18 -17.86 -1.21 -10.74
N PRO A 19 -18.20 -0.95 -12.01
CA PRO A 19 -17.65 -1.71 -13.12
C PRO A 19 -16.13 -1.77 -13.04
N GLY A 20 -15.57 -2.98 -13.08
CA GLY A 20 -14.13 -3.22 -12.97
C GLY A 20 -13.60 -3.53 -11.57
N ASP A 21 -14.33 -3.23 -10.48
CA ASP A 21 -13.86 -3.50 -9.11
C ASP A 21 -13.41 -4.96 -8.92
N ALA A 22 -14.17 -5.92 -9.43
CA ALA A 22 -13.84 -7.33 -9.30
C ALA A 22 -12.52 -7.70 -10.02
N ALA A 23 -12.33 -7.17 -11.23
CA ALA A 23 -11.10 -7.41 -12.00
C ALA A 23 -9.88 -6.76 -11.33
N VAL A 24 -10.03 -5.51 -10.86
CA VAL A 24 -8.95 -4.81 -10.16
C VAL A 24 -8.61 -5.51 -8.84
N ARG A 25 -9.62 -5.97 -8.06
CA ARG A 25 -9.37 -6.77 -6.84
C ARG A 25 -8.62 -8.07 -7.14
N ALA A 26 -9.01 -8.80 -8.17
CA ALA A 26 -8.30 -10.02 -8.56
C ALA A 26 -6.83 -9.74 -8.90
N GLY A 27 -6.54 -8.63 -9.59
CA GLY A 27 -5.19 -8.18 -9.86
C GLY A 27 -4.42 -7.76 -8.59
N VAL A 28 -5.07 -7.07 -7.65
CA VAL A 28 -4.50 -6.69 -6.34
C VAL A 28 -4.22 -7.92 -5.48
N ASP A 29 -5.13 -8.89 -5.43
CA ASP A 29 -4.92 -10.12 -4.65
C ASP A 29 -3.77 -10.96 -5.23
N ALA A 30 -3.66 -11.07 -6.55
CA ALA A 30 -2.50 -11.70 -7.20
C ALA A 30 -1.20 -10.95 -6.90
N PHE A 31 -1.21 -9.60 -6.90
CA PHE A 31 -0.08 -8.77 -6.53
C PHE A 31 0.41 -9.06 -5.10
N TYR A 32 -0.49 -9.06 -4.13
CA TYR A 32 -0.12 -9.34 -2.74
C TYR A 32 0.23 -10.81 -2.50
N ASN A 33 -0.16 -11.75 -3.34
CA ASN A 33 0.31 -13.14 -3.30
C ASN A 33 1.64 -13.39 -4.05
N TYR A 34 2.32 -12.34 -4.53
CA TYR A 34 3.57 -12.45 -5.31
C TYR A 34 3.39 -13.14 -6.68
N GLU A 35 2.16 -13.23 -7.17
CA GLU A 35 1.82 -13.71 -8.51
C GLU A 35 1.91 -12.54 -9.51
N PHE A 36 3.08 -11.89 -9.60
CA PHE A 36 3.23 -10.60 -10.30
C PHE A 36 2.88 -10.66 -11.79
N ASP A 37 3.28 -11.71 -12.50
CA ASP A 37 2.95 -11.86 -13.92
C ASP A 37 1.44 -11.99 -14.12
N ARG A 38 0.76 -12.78 -13.29
CA ARG A 38 -0.71 -12.89 -13.28
C ARG A 38 -1.39 -11.58 -12.93
N SER A 39 -0.89 -10.86 -11.92
CA SER A 39 -1.39 -9.54 -11.56
C SER A 39 -1.31 -8.56 -12.74
N ILE A 40 -0.16 -8.52 -13.42
CA ILE A 40 0.06 -7.66 -14.60
C ILE A 40 -0.90 -8.02 -15.74
N GLU A 41 -1.09 -9.31 -16.02
CA GLU A 41 -2.03 -9.77 -17.06
C GLU A 41 -3.46 -9.30 -16.76
N ILE A 42 -3.97 -9.57 -15.54
CA ILE A 42 -5.30 -9.15 -15.11
C ILE A 42 -5.46 -7.64 -15.18
N LEU A 43 -4.51 -6.89 -14.62
CA LEU A 43 -4.59 -5.42 -14.57
C LEU A 43 -4.41 -4.78 -15.94
N THR A 44 -3.62 -5.38 -16.84
CA THR A 44 -3.51 -4.91 -18.22
C THR A 44 -4.84 -5.06 -18.96
N GLN A 45 -5.54 -6.17 -18.75
CA GLN A 45 -6.87 -6.37 -19.34
C GLN A 45 -7.89 -5.41 -18.70
N ALA A 46 -7.87 -5.29 -17.36
CA ALA A 46 -8.76 -4.37 -16.64
C ALA A 46 -8.57 -2.90 -17.07
N ARG A 47 -7.35 -2.45 -17.38
CA ARG A 47 -7.11 -1.10 -17.94
C ARG A 47 -7.76 -0.88 -19.29
N LYS A 48 -7.85 -1.92 -20.12
CA LYS A 48 -8.52 -1.83 -21.43
C LYS A 48 -10.03 -1.80 -21.29
N ASP A 49 -10.58 -2.65 -20.43
CA ASP A 49 -12.01 -2.83 -20.26
C ASP A 49 -12.65 -1.72 -19.39
N TYR A 50 -11.88 -1.19 -18.45
CA TYR A 50 -12.32 -0.20 -17.46
C TYR A 50 -11.34 0.97 -17.33
N PRO A 51 -11.07 1.72 -18.42
CA PRO A 51 -10.04 2.79 -18.42
C PRO A 51 -10.32 3.93 -17.44
N ASN A 52 -11.58 4.10 -17.03
CA ASN A 52 -12.00 5.12 -16.08
C ASN A 52 -12.04 4.61 -14.62
N HIS A 53 -11.63 3.35 -14.36
CA HIS A 53 -11.57 2.85 -12.99
C HIS A 53 -10.43 3.55 -12.23
N PRO A 54 -10.69 4.23 -11.08
CA PRO A 54 -9.71 5.09 -10.43
C PRO A 54 -8.39 4.41 -10.08
N GLY A 55 -8.44 3.21 -9.49
CA GLY A 55 -7.26 2.52 -8.99
C GLY A 55 -6.49 1.68 -10.01
N VAL A 56 -7.05 1.40 -11.20
CA VAL A 56 -6.48 0.40 -12.11
C VAL A 56 -5.08 0.74 -12.62
N HIS A 57 -4.84 2.03 -12.90
CA HIS A 57 -3.59 2.46 -13.53
C HIS A 57 -2.41 2.43 -12.55
N VAL A 58 -2.58 2.98 -11.36
CA VAL A 58 -1.52 2.99 -10.32
C VAL A 58 -1.23 1.57 -9.85
N THR A 59 -2.26 0.73 -9.66
CA THR A 59 -2.08 -0.67 -9.25
C THR A 59 -1.31 -1.46 -10.30
N TRP A 60 -1.62 -1.24 -11.59
CA TRP A 60 -0.87 -1.83 -12.69
C TRP A 60 0.61 -1.43 -12.68
N ALA A 61 0.93 -0.15 -12.46
CA ALA A 61 2.32 0.31 -12.36
C ALA A 61 3.03 -0.29 -11.14
N ALA A 62 2.33 -0.42 -10.01
CA ALA A 62 2.86 -1.06 -8.82
C ALA A 62 3.20 -2.54 -9.05
N ALA A 63 2.35 -3.28 -9.79
CA ALA A 63 2.60 -4.67 -10.14
C ALA A 63 3.85 -4.82 -11.04
N HIS A 64 3.99 -3.96 -12.05
CA HIS A 64 5.19 -3.91 -12.89
C HIS A 64 6.44 -3.57 -12.08
N TRP A 65 6.35 -2.61 -11.18
CA TRP A 65 7.46 -2.22 -10.34
C TRP A 65 7.94 -3.38 -9.46
N ARG A 66 7.03 -4.05 -8.74
CA ARG A 66 7.40 -5.18 -7.86
C ARG A 66 7.97 -6.37 -8.64
N ARG A 67 7.41 -6.68 -9.81
CA ARG A 67 7.99 -7.69 -10.71
C ARG A 67 9.41 -7.31 -11.12
N ASN A 68 9.62 -6.06 -11.52
CA ASN A 68 10.92 -5.57 -11.95
C ASN A 68 11.96 -5.59 -10.80
N GLU A 69 11.54 -5.31 -9.55
CA GLU A 69 12.41 -5.43 -8.38
C GLU A 69 12.97 -6.84 -8.19
N ALA A 70 12.23 -7.87 -8.61
CA ALA A 70 12.70 -9.26 -8.53
C ALA A 70 13.73 -9.63 -9.61
N HIS A 71 13.78 -8.91 -10.74
CA HIS A 71 14.50 -9.35 -11.94
C HIS A 71 15.49 -8.34 -12.53
N LEU A 72 15.31 -7.04 -12.32
CA LEU A 72 16.09 -6.00 -13.00
C LEU A 72 17.06 -5.26 -12.07
N PRO A 73 18.13 -4.67 -12.61
CA PRO A 73 19.01 -3.77 -11.87
C PRO A 73 18.28 -2.47 -11.52
N GLN A 74 18.75 -1.79 -10.46
CA GLN A 74 18.06 -0.65 -9.82
C GLN A 74 17.78 0.52 -10.79
N ASN A 75 18.71 0.82 -11.68
CA ASN A 75 18.54 1.89 -12.68
C ASN A 75 17.42 1.60 -13.66
N GLU A 76 17.28 0.35 -14.09
CA GLU A 76 16.21 -0.07 -15.01
C GLU A 76 14.85 -0.11 -14.32
N ILE A 77 14.80 -0.52 -13.05
CA ILE A 77 13.58 -0.47 -12.25
C ILE A 77 13.03 0.96 -12.20
N TYR A 78 13.91 1.93 -11.90
CA TYR A 78 13.49 3.33 -11.81
C TYR A 78 13.09 3.91 -13.14
N ALA A 79 13.82 3.60 -14.22
CA ALA A 79 13.49 4.08 -15.57
C ALA A 79 12.12 3.58 -16.03
N ASN A 80 11.86 2.27 -15.87
CA ASN A 80 10.58 1.68 -16.24
C ASN A 80 9.40 2.22 -15.38
N LEU A 81 9.63 2.44 -14.08
CA LEU A 81 8.59 2.99 -13.24
C LEU A 81 8.29 4.45 -13.59
N ASP A 82 9.32 5.25 -13.88
CA ASP A 82 9.16 6.67 -14.25
C ASP A 82 8.36 6.80 -15.54
N GLU A 83 8.69 6.01 -16.58
CA GLU A 83 7.95 5.95 -17.84
C GLU A 83 6.48 5.56 -17.65
N ASN A 84 6.22 4.53 -16.84
CA ASN A 84 4.85 4.11 -16.53
C ASN A 84 4.08 5.21 -15.80
N LEU A 85 4.70 5.92 -14.86
CA LEU A 85 4.06 6.98 -14.08
C LEU A 85 3.78 8.22 -14.93
N ASP A 86 4.65 8.59 -15.88
CA ASP A 86 4.40 9.71 -16.79
C ASP A 86 3.13 9.46 -17.62
N GLY A 87 2.96 8.27 -18.19
CA GLY A 87 1.74 7.90 -18.90
C GLY A 87 0.50 7.90 -18.01
N ILE A 88 0.63 7.50 -16.76
CA ILE A 88 -0.47 7.46 -15.78
C ILE A 88 -0.86 8.87 -15.33
N GLU A 89 0.08 9.77 -15.10
CA GLU A 89 -0.22 11.17 -14.78
C GLU A 89 -1.06 11.81 -15.90
N MET A 90 -0.72 11.60 -17.17
CA MET A 90 -1.50 12.10 -18.30
C MET A 90 -2.93 11.55 -18.34
N ILE A 91 -3.13 10.28 -17.96
CA ILE A 91 -4.45 9.68 -17.86
C ILE A 91 -5.28 10.38 -16.76
N TYR A 92 -4.72 10.53 -15.55
CA TYR A 92 -5.44 11.20 -14.47
C TYR A 92 -5.69 12.69 -14.75
N ASP A 93 -4.77 13.37 -15.41
CA ASP A 93 -4.99 14.76 -15.83
C ASP A 93 -6.17 14.85 -16.81
N SER A 94 -6.30 13.89 -17.75
CA SER A 94 -7.44 13.80 -18.67
C SER A 94 -8.76 13.49 -17.96
N LEU A 95 -8.75 12.53 -17.00
CA LEU A 95 -9.94 12.18 -16.20
C LEU A 95 -10.39 13.36 -15.33
N LEU A 96 -9.46 14.08 -14.73
CA LEU A 96 -9.72 15.26 -13.92
C LEU A 96 -10.14 16.48 -14.74
N ALA A 97 -9.71 16.57 -16.02
CA ALA A 97 -10.21 17.62 -16.91
C ALA A 97 -11.73 17.50 -17.17
N VAL A 98 -12.24 16.26 -17.19
CA VAL A 98 -13.69 15.98 -17.35
C VAL A 98 -14.43 16.02 -16.01
N ASN A 99 -13.78 15.54 -14.94
CA ASN A 99 -14.35 15.43 -13.59
C ASN A 99 -13.40 16.07 -12.55
N PRO A 100 -13.29 17.41 -12.49
CA PRO A 100 -12.25 18.10 -11.72
C PRO A 100 -12.32 17.89 -10.20
N ASP A 101 -13.50 17.54 -9.70
CA ASP A 101 -13.73 17.33 -8.26
C ASP A 101 -13.91 15.86 -7.86
N HIS A 102 -13.50 14.91 -8.71
CA HIS A 102 -13.62 13.48 -8.42
C HIS A 102 -12.56 13.03 -7.38
N PRO A 103 -12.94 12.69 -6.13
CA PRO A 103 -11.96 12.49 -5.04
C PRO A 103 -11.00 11.34 -5.31
N GLU A 104 -11.47 10.23 -5.86
CA GLU A 104 -10.61 9.08 -6.13
C GLU A 104 -9.62 9.34 -7.28
N TYR A 105 -10.00 10.10 -8.32
CA TYR A 105 -9.03 10.49 -9.35
C TYR A 105 -7.95 11.41 -8.78
N MET A 106 -8.31 12.32 -7.88
CA MET A 106 -7.33 13.12 -7.15
C MET A 106 -6.42 12.26 -6.28
N LEU A 107 -6.97 11.29 -5.52
CA LEU A 107 -6.21 10.37 -4.71
C LEU A 107 -5.16 9.64 -5.55
N TYR A 108 -5.55 9.00 -6.64
CA TYR A 108 -4.62 8.21 -7.44
C TYR A 108 -3.66 9.05 -8.27
N SER A 109 -4.05 10.25 -8.72
CA SER A 109 -3.13 11.25 -9.29
C SER A 109 -2.05 11.67 -8.28
N GLY A 110 -2.47 11.97 -7.05
CA GLY A 110 -1.53 12.29 -5.96
C GLY A 110 -0.62 11.12 -5.59
N THR A 111 -1.14 9.89 -5.61
CA THR A 111 -0.37 8.66 -5.35
C THR A 111 0.69 8.43 -6.43
N ALA A 112 0.36 8.63 -7.71
CA ALA A 112 1.33 8.52 -8.81
C ALA A 112 2.51 9.50 -8.62
N ARG A 113 2.21 10.76 -8.25
CA ARG A 113 3.24 11.78 -7.93
C ARG A 113 4.07 11.40 -6.70
N GLY A 114 3.45 10.79 -5.68
CA GLY A 114 4.15 10.25 -4.51
C GLY A 114 5.12 9.13 -4.87
N LEU A 115 4.75 8.22 -5.75
CA LEU A 115 5.63 7.18 -6.27
C LEU A 115 6.79 7.76 -7.07
N LYS A 116 6.56 8.83 -7.85
CA LYS A 116 7.63 9.55 -8.55
C LYS A 116 8.61 10.20 -7.57
N ALA A 117 8.13 10.76 -6.46
CA ALA A 117 8.99 11.26 -5.39
C ALA A 117 9.88 10.16 -4.81
N ARG A 118 9.39 8.93 -4.66
CA ARG A 118 10.18 7.78 -4.20
C ARG A 118 11.31 7.43 -5.17
N ILE A 119 11.08 7.49 -6.49
CA ILE A 119 12.13 7.28 -7.50
C ILE A 119 13.22 8.34 -7.34
N LEU A 120 12.82 9.61 -7.28
CA LEU A 120 13.73 10.75 -7.13
C LEU A 120 14.56 10.64 -5.85
N LEU A 121 13.96 10.19 -4.74
CA LEU A 121 14.63 9.91 -3.48
C LEU A 121 15.71 8.83 -3.65
N GLY A 122 15.37 7.73 -4.29
CA GLY A 122 16.30 6.65 -4.60
C GLY A 122 17.46 7.09 -5.50
N GLN A 123 17.24 8.07 -6.37
CA GLN A 123 18.25 8.73 -7.19
C GLN A 123 19.03 9.85 -6.47
N LYS A 124 18.76 10.07 -5.17
CA LYS A 124 19.36 11.14 -4.34
C LYS A 124 19.11 12.57 -4.86
N LYS A 125 18.00 12.78 -5.57
CA LYS A 125 17.56 14.08 -6.09
C LYS A 125 16.64 14.77 -5.06
N TRP A 126 17.21 15.28 -3.98
CA TRP A 126 16.49 15.76 -2.80
C TRP A 126 15.44 16.84 -3.06
N ILE A 127 15.80 17.92 -3.79
CA ILE A 127 14.87 19.04 -4.07
C ILE A 127 13.71 18.57 -4.98
N PRO A 128 13.95 17.91 -6.12
CA PRO A 128 12.86 17.34 -6.92
C PRO A 128 11.97 16.38 -6.13
N THR A 129 12.54 15.56 -5.21
CA THR A 129 11.78 14.68 -4.31
C THR A 129 10.79 15.46 -3.47
N LEU A 130 11.24 16.51 -2.78
CA LEU A 130 10.37 17.34 -1.93
C LEU A 130 9.25 18.00 -2.73
N ILE A 131 9.55 18.53 -3.91
CA ILE A 131 8.55 19.17 -4.77
C ILE A 131 7.49 18.16 -5.23
N SER A 132 7.91 16.96 -5.68
CA SER A 132 7.00 15.93 -6.14
C SER A 132 6.14 15.38 -4.99
N ALA A 133 6.74 15.08 -3.84
CA ALA A 133 6.04 14.63 -2.64
C ALA A 133 4.99 15.65 -2.17
N TYR A 134 5.37 16.93 -2.10
CA TYR A 134 4.45 17.99 -1.71
C TYR A 134 3.28 18.15 -2.68
N ARG A 135 3.54 18.13 -3.98
CA ARG A 135 2.46 18.19 -5.00
C ARG A 135 1.49 17.02 -4.87
N GLY A 136 2.01 15.79 -4.71
CA GLY A 136 1.18 14.61 -4.49
C GLY A 136 0.33 14.74 -3.22
N PHE A 137 0.96 15.10 -2.10
CA PHE A 137 0.29 15.30 -0.81
C PHE A 137 -0.85 16.33 -0.89
N ARG A 138 -0.63 17.49 -1.52
CA ARG A 138 -1.66 18.53 -1.67
C ARG A 138 -2.86 18.08 -2.49
N VAL A 139 -2.64 17.25 -3.52
CA VAL A 139 -3.74 16.71 -4.32
C VAL A 139 -4.57 15.71 -3.49
N ILE A 140 -3.91 14.87 -2.68
CA ILE A 140 -4.60 13.91 -1.80
C ILE A 140 -5.36 14.63 -0.67
N GLN A 141 -4.80 15.70 -0.10
CA GLN A 141 -5.53 16.52 0.87
C GLN A 141 -6.83 17.10 0.26
N LYS A 142 -6.74 17.65 -0.95
CA LYS A 142 -7.93 18.13 -1.66
C LYS A 142 -8.96 17.03 -1.90
N ALA A 143 -8.54 15.80 -2.15
CA ALA A 143 -9.45 14.67 -2.26
C ALA A 143 -10.23 14.45 -0.97
N LEU A 144 -9.56 14.51 0.21
CA LEU A 144 -10.23 14.42 1.51
C LEU A 144 -11.13 15.63 1.81
N ASP A 145 -10.78 16.84 1.36
CA ASP A 145 -11.63 18.02 1.51
C ASP A 145 -12.94 17.85 0.71
N LYS A 146 -12.89 17.11 -0.41
CA LYS A 146 -14.07 16.80 -1.25
C LYS A 146 -14.88 15.62 -0.71
N ASP A 147 -14.21 14.60 -0.18
CA ASP A 147 -14.83 13.42 0.42
C ASP A 147 -14.08 13.02 1.70
N PRO A 148 -14.55 13.48 2.87
CA PRO A 148 -13.97 13.10 4.18
C PRO A 148 -14.08 11.60 4.52
N TYR A 149 -14.91 10.84 3.79
CA TYR A 149 -15.08 9.40 3.97
C TYR A 149 -14.17 8.57 3.05
N LEU A 150 -13.34 9.20 2.22
CA LEU A 150 -12.35 8.54 1.36
C LEU A 150 -11.21 7.97 2.22
N THR A 151 -11.49 6.86 2.90
CA THR A 151 -10.55 6.24 3.86
C THR A 151 -9.24 5.76 3.23
N ASP A 152 -9.21 5.48 1.94
CA ASP A 152 -8.00 5.15 1.20
C ASP A 152 -6.96 6.29 1.20
N ALA A 153 -7.40 7.54 1.28
CA ALA A 153 -6.53 8.70 1.33
C ALA A 153 -5.78 8.86 2.67
N TYR A 154 -6.28 8.24 3.74
CA TYR A 154 -5.62 8.29 5.05
C TYR A 154 -4.26 7.58 5.05
N LEU A 155 -4.08 6.54 4.22
CA LEU A 155 -2.80 5.84 4.14
C LEU A 155 -1.65 6.76 3.68
N PRO A 156 -1.67 7.36 2.48
CA PRO A 156 -0.57 8.20 2.02
C PRO A 156 -0.35 9.44 2.89
N ILE A 157 -1.41 10.02 3.44
CA ILE A 157 -1.29 11.16 4.37
C ILE A 157 -0.63 10.70 5.67
N GLY A 158 -1.08 9.61 6.27
CA GLY A 158 -0.53 9.07 7.49
C GLY A 158 0.95 8.70 7.37
N ILE A 159 1.36 8.12 6.24
CA ILE A 159 2.77 7.83 5.93
C ILE A 159 3.60 9.11 5.95
N VAL A 160 3.16 10.15 5.25
CA VAL A 160 3.90 11.42 5.17
C VAL A 160 4.01 12.09 6.53
N GLU A 161 2.93 12.14 7.30
CA GLU A 161 2.91 12.73 8.65
C GLU A 161 3.79 11.94 9.63
N TYR A 162 3.73 10.60 9.57
CA TYR A 162 4.56 9.72 10.40
C TYR A 162 6.05 9.97 10.15
N TYR A 163 6.50 9.91 8.90
CA TYR A 163 7.92 10.12 8.57
C TYR A 163 8.37 11.57 8.81
N ALA A 164 7.50 12.56 8.58
CA ALA A 164 7.77 13.94 8.98
C ALA A 164 7.91 14.05 10.50
N GLY A 165 7.08 13.34 11.27
CA GLY A 165 7.14 13.26 12.73
C GLY A 165 8.42 12.61 13.28
N LEU A 166 9.07 11.72 12.52
CA LEU A 166 10.38 11.14 12.85
C LEU A 166 11.55 12.10 12.60
N SER A 167 11.33 13.17 11.82
CA SER A 167 12.37 14.08 11.38
C SER A 167 12.79 15.06 12.49
N ASN A 168 13.90 15.78 12.28
CA ASN A 168 14.36 16.78 13.22
C ASN A 168 13.42 18.01 13.24
N ILE A 169 13.60 18.88 14.25
CA ILE A 169 12.74 20.03 14.51
C ILE A 169 12.66 21.01 13.33
N LEU A 170 13.72 21.13 12.52
CA LEU A 170 13.73 22.02 11.36
C LEU A 170 12.83 21.48 10.23
N VAL A 171 12.85 20.16 10.01
CA VAL A 171 11.96 19.53 9.04
C VAL A 171 10.51 19.59 9.51
N LYS A 172 10.24 19.39 10.81
CA LYS A 172 8.91 19.55 11.40
C LYS A 172 8.37 20.98 11.24
N ALA A 173 9.20 21.98 11.52
CA ALA A 173 8.81 23.38 11.33
C ALA A 173 8.51 23.70 9.85
N GLY A 174 9.35 23.20 8.93
CA GLY A 174 9.11 23.32 7.50
C GLY A 174 7.83 22.60 7.05
N ALA A 175 7.56 21.39 7.55
CA ALA A 175 6.35 20.63 7.26
C ALA A 175 5.08 21.40 7.67
N GLY A 176 5.08 22.04 8.86
CA GLY A 176 3.97 22.87 9.33
C GLY A 176 3.68 24.08 8.41
N MET A 177 4.71 24.70 7.82
CA MET A 177 4.54 25.78 6.84
C MET A 177 3.80 25.32 5.56
N PHE A 178 3.87 24.03 5.26
CA PHE A 178 3.18 23.40 4.13
C PHE A 178 1.84 22.75 4.51
N GLY A 179 1.35 22.96 5.73
CA GLY A 179 0.08 22.40 6.23
C GLY A 179 0.13 20.91 6.50
N LEU A 180 1.33 20.38 6.80
CA LEU A 180 1.57 19.00 7.19
C LEU A 180 1.60 18.91 8.71
N ASP A 181 0.81 18.00 9.29
CA ASP A 181 0.94 17.65 10.70
C ASP A 181 2.09 16.63 10.86
N ALA A 182 3.26 17.13 11.31
CA ALA A 182 4.43 16.30 11.52
C ALA A 182 4.34 15.56 12.88
N SER A 183 3.37 14.68 13.01
CA SER A 183 3.08 13.89 14.20
C SER A 183 3.15 12.39 13.91
N ARG A 184 3.99 11.68 14.67
CA ARG A 184 4.08 10.21 14.60
C ARG A 184 2.76 9.55 15.00
N GLU A 185 2.17 10.03 16.08
CA GLU A 185 0.93 9.50 16.65
C GLU A 185 -0.24 9.67 15.67
N GLU A 186 -0.40 10.88 15.11
CA GLU A 186 -1.45 11.14 14.12
C GLU A 186 -1.22 10.38 12.83
N GLY A 187 0.04 10.25 12.38
CA GLY A 187 0.40 9.43 11.24
C GLY A 187 -0.01 7.97 11.43
N ILE A 188 0.35 7.35 12.57
CA ILE A 188 -0.05 5.97 12.91
C ILE A 188 -1.57 5.87 12.98
N ARG A 189 -2.26 6.81 13.63
CA ARG A 189 -3.72 6.80 13.74
C ARG A 189 -4.40 6.80 12.38
N LYS A 190 -3.91 7.59 11.42
CA LYS A 190 -4.43 7.62 10.06
C LYS A 190 -4.17 6.32 9.32
N ILE A 191 -2.98 5.74 9.47
CA ILE A 191 -2.67 4.43 8.87
C ILE A 191 -3.56 3.34 9.46
N GLU A 192 -3.86 3.37 10.78
CA GLU A 192 -4.81 2.44 11.42
C GLU A 192 -6.25 2.61 10.88
N VAL A 193 -6.69 3.84 10.65
CA VAL A 193 -7.99 4.08 10.00
C VAL A 193 -8.01 3.45 8.60
N ALA A 194 -6.94 3.61 7.83
CA ALA A 194 -6.83 2.99 6.51
C ALA A 194 -6.80 1.45 6.61
N ALA A 195 -6.05 0.88 7.54
CA ALA A 195 -5.96 -0.56 7.75
C ALA A 195 -7.32 -1.21 8.08
N THR A 196 -8.18 -0.48 8.80
CA THR A 196 -9.47 -0.99 9.27
C THR A 196 -10.61 -0.70 8.30
N ASN A 197 -10.63 0.48 7.68
CA ASN A 197 -11.83 0.99 6.99
C ASN A 197 -11.65 1.17 5.49
N SER A 198 -10.42 1.10 4.96
CA SER A 198 -10.20 1.32 3.52
C SER A 198 -10.62 0.13 2.69
N PRO A 199 -11.40 0.34 1.61
CA PRO A 199 -11.75 -0.73 0.69
C PRO A 199 -10.57 -1.21 -0.18
N TRP A 200 -9.56 -0.38 -0.42
CA TRP A 200 -8.42 -0.69 -1.30
C TRP A 200 -7.06 -0.62 -0.61
N ALA A 201 -6.84 0.35 0.28
CA ALA A 201 -5.55 0.57 0.93
C ALA A 201 -5.33 -0.28 2.19
N ASN A 202 -6.30 -1.07 2.65
CA ASN A 202 -6.24 -1.80 3.92
C ASN A 202 -5.04 -2.76 4.01
N THR A 203 -4.77 -3.51 2.96
CA THR A 203 -3.64 -4.47 2.95
C THR A 203 -2.30 -3.74 3.02
N GLU A 204 -2.12 -2.67 2.25
CA GLU A 204 -0.89 -1.87 2.30
C GLU A 204 -0.73 -1.16 3.64
N ALA A 205 -1.81 -0.64 4.20
CA ALA A 205 -1.79 -0.01 5.52
C ALA A 205 -1.38 -0.99 6.62
N MET A 206 -1.93 -2.22 6.63
CA MET A 206 -1.51 -3.28 7.55
C MET A 206 -0.04 -3.67 7.33
N SER A 207 0.43 -3.72 6.09
CA SER A 207 1.83 -4.01 5.76
C SER A 207 2.77 -2.98 6.38
N ILE A 208 2.45 -1.70 6.23
CA ILE A 208 3.23 -0.60 6.81
C ILE A 208 3.17 -0.61 8.33
N LEU A 209 2.01 -0.86 8.93
CA LEU A 209 1.88 -1.00 10.38
C LEU A 209 2.68 -2.17 10.93
N SER A 210 2.72 -3.31 10.22
CA SER A 210 3.51 -4.46 10.65
C SER A 210 5.00 -4.10 10.76
N PHE A 211 5.52 -3.31 9.82
CA PHE A 211 6.89 -2.79 9.87
C PHE A 211 7.08 -1.75 10.99
N ILE A 212 6.17 -0.77 11.09
CA ILE A 212 6.26 0.28 12.12
C ILE A 212 6.28 -0.34 13.51
N TYR A 213 5.36 -1.27 13.80
CA TYR A 213 5.23 -1.89 15.12
C TYR A 213 6.33 -2.88 15.46
N GLN A 214 7.05 -3.39 14.47
CA GLN A 214 8.22 -4.25 14.71
C GLN A 214 9.51 -3.46 14.92
N PHE A 215 9.70 -2.32 14.27
CA PHE A 215 11.02 -1.70 14.16
C PHE A 215 11.13 -0.24 14.61
N SER A 216 10.03 0.49 14.65
CA SER A 216 10.07 1.94 14.91
C SER A 216 9.28 2.35 16.15
N ASP A 217 8.01 2.06 16.18
CA ASP A 217 7.09 2.32 17.29
C ASP A 217 6.59 1.00 17.87
N ILE A 218 7.48 0.31 18.58
CA ILE A 218 7.29 -1.08 19.01
C ILE A 218 5.94 -1.27 19.72
N ASN A 219 5.10 -2.09 19.11
CA ASN A 219 3.83 -2.56 19.67
C ASN A 219 3.68 -4.04 19.29
N ASN A 220 4.19 -4.91 20.15
CA ASN A 220 4.29 -6.34 19.86
C ASN A 220 2.94 -6.98 19.61
N GLU A 221 1.92 -6.63 20.41
CA GLU A 221 0.58 -7.19 20.28
C GLU A 221 -0.07 -6.81 18.95
N ARG A 222 -0.09 -5.51 18.62
CA ARG A 222 -0.68 -5.03 17.37
C ARG A 222 0.15 -5.46 16.15
N GLY A 223 1.48 -5.48 16.27
CA GLY A 223 2.38 -6.00 15.24
C GLY A 223 2.10 -7.47 14.90
N LEU A 224 1.87 -8.31 15.92
CA LEU A 224 1.50 -9.71 15.74
C LEU A 224 0.13 -9.86 15.08
N GLU A 225 -0.85 -9.06 15.49
CA GLU A 225 -2.20 -9.13 14.94
C GLU A 225 -2.20 -8.80 13.43
N VAL A 226 -1.63 -7.65 13.03
CA VAL A 226 -1.65 -7.23 11.62
C VAL A 226 -0.80 -8.13 10.75
N SER A 227 0.38 -8.58 11.21
CA SER A 227 1.25 -9.48 10.44
C SER A 227 0.62 -10.86 10.27
N ARG A 228 -0.10 -11.39 11.28
CA ARG A 228 -0.85 -12.64 11.18
C ARG A 228 -1.94 -12.56 10.13
N ILE A 229 -2.76 -11.50 10.15
CA ILE A 229 -3.84 -11.30 9.16
C ILE A 229 -3.28 -11.31 7.74
N LEU A 230 -2.16 -10.60 7.51
CA LEU A 230 -1.51 -10.55 6.21
C LEU A 230 -0.96 -11.91 5.79
N ALA A 231 -0.27 -12.61 6.68
CA ALA A 231 0.34 -13.91 6.41
C ALA A 231 -0.71 -15.00 6.13
N GLU A 232 -1.84 -14.98 6.85
CA GLU A 232 -2.96 -15.90 6.63
C GLU A 232 -3.65 -15.63 5.29
N LYS A 233 -3.90 -14.35 4.97
CA LYS A 233 -4.59 -13.96 3.73
C LYS A 233 -3.75 -14.17 2.49
N TYR A 234 -2.44 -13.89 2.56
CA TYR A 234 -1.52 -13.90 1.43
C TYR A 234 -0.35 -14.87 1.69
N SER A 235 -0.65 -16.15 1.68
CA SER A 235 0.32 -17.21 2.02
C SER A 235 1.51 -17.31 1.05
N GLY A 236 1.38 -16.82 -0.17
CA GLY A 236 2.46 -16.73 -1.16
C GLY A 236 3.41 -15.54 -0.95
N ASN A 237 3.03 -14.57 -0.11
CA ASN A 237 3.84 -13.38 0.14
C ASN A 237 4.91 -13.64 1.19
N PHE A 238 6.14 -13.79 0.73
CA PHE A 238 7.26 -14.11 1.62
C PHE A 238 7.57 -12.99 2.63
N ASP A 239 7.43 -11.71 2.26
CA ASP A 239 7.59 -10.57 3.19
C ASP A 239 6.61 -10.67 4.36
N PHE A 240 5.33 -10.93 4.08
CA PHE A 240 4.33 -11.06 5.14
C PHE A 240 4.59 -12.23 6.07
N GLN A 241 5.07 -13.36 5.51
CA GLN A 241 5.46 -14.52 6.31
C GLN A 241 6.64 -14.21 7.22
N VAL A 242 7.64 -13.51 6.71
CA VAL A 242 8.83 -13.09 7.48
C VAL A 242 8.45 -12.11 8.59
N HIS A 243 7.62 -11.10 8.30
CA HIS A 243 7.13 -10.17 9.32
C HIS A 243 6.31 -10.88 10.41
N TYR A 244 5.46 -11.84 10.03
CA TYR A 244 4.72 -12.64 11.01
C TYR A 244 5.66 -13.45 11.90
N THR A 245 6.66 -14.10 11.32
CA THR A 245 7.67 -14.85 12.08
C THR A 245 8.44 -13.96 13.07
N GLY A 246 8.83 -12.76 12.64
CA GLY A 246 9.46 -11.76 13.52
C GLY A 246 8.54 -11.31 14.65
N SER A 247 7.26 -11.08 14.37
CA SER A 247 6.27 -10.71 15.39
C SER A 247 6.03 -11.84 16.41
N LEU A 248 6.04 -13.11 15.98
CA LEU A 248 5.96 -14.26 16.89
C LEU A 248 7.13 -14.28 17.86
N LEU A 249 8.36 -14.03 17.38
CA LEU A 249 9.56 -13.95 18.23
C LEU A 249 9.44 -12.81 19.25
N GLN A 250 9.05 -11.62 18.81
CA GLN A 250 8.89 -10.46 19.70
C GLN A 250 7.81 -10.67 20.78
N ASN A 251 6.84 -11.55 20.53
CA ASN A 251 5.80 -11.93 21.48
C ASN A 251 6.13 -13.21 22.30
N GLY A 252 7.36 -13.72 22.20
CA GLY A 252 7.79 -14.89 22.96
C GLY A 252 7.16 -16.22 22.51
N GLN A 253 6.50 -16.26 21.34
CA GLN A 253 5.89 -17.47 20.79
C GLN A 253 6.92 -18.34 20.04
N LEU A 254 8.02 -18.71 20.74
CA LEU A 254 9.23 -19.29 20.19
C LEU A 254 9.00 -20.56 19.37
N LYS A 255 8.17 -21.49 19.87
CA LYS A 255 7.91 -22.76 19.16
C LYS A 255 7.20 -22.55 17.82
N LEU A 256 6.27 -21.56 17.77
CA LEU A 256 5.57 -21.24 16.53
C LEU A 256 6.48 -20.49 15.56
N ALA A 257 7.28 -19.56 16.08
CA ALA A 257 8.28 -18.84 15.28
C ALA A 257 9.29 -19.81 14.66
N GLU A 258 9.83 -20.78 15.41
CA GLU A 258 10.74 -21.81 14.91
C GLU A 258 10.10 -22.64 13.78
N LYS A 259 8.84 -23.04 13.96
CA LYS A 259 8.10 -23.78 12.92
C LYS A 259 7.96 -22.96 11.64
N GLU A 260 7.56 -21.70 11.76
CA GLU A 260 7.40 -20.82 10.59
C GLU A 260 8.75 -20.54 9.92
N LEU A 261 9.81 -20.35 10.69
CA LEU A 261 11.13 -20.12 10.14
C LEU A 261 11.67 -21.33 9.37
N ASN A 262 11.47 -22.56 9.89
CA ASN A 262 11.86 -23.79 9.17
C ASN A 262 11.10 -23.87 7.83
N ARG A 263 9.81 -23.55 7.82
CA ARG A 263 9.00 -23.49 6.60
C ARG A 263 9.54 -22.44 5.61
N LEU A 264 9.94 -21.26 6.08
CA LEU A 264 10.50 -20.20 5.24
C LEU A 264 11.85 -20.60 4.65
N ASN A 265 12.71 -21.26 5.43
CA ASN A 265 14.00 -21.76 4.96
C ASN A 265 13.84 -22.82 3.85
N GLU A 266 12.81 -23.67 3.92
CA GLU A 266 12.49 -24.64 2.85
C GLU A 266 11.97 -23.96 1.57
N GLN A 267 11.34 -22.79 1.70
CA GLN A 267 10.79 -22.03 0.57
C GLN A 267 11.82 -21.07 -0.06
N LEU A 268 12.78 -20.58 0.71
CA LEU A 268 13.76 -19.61 0.29
C LEU A 268 14.49 -19.97 -1.03
N PRO A 269 14.93 -21.24 -1.27
CA PRO A 269 15.57 -21.62 -2.52
C PRO A 269 14.70 -21.51 -3.77
N LYS A 270 13.37 -21.42 -3.61
CA LYS A 270 12.40 -21.30 -4.72
C LYS A 270 12.22 -19.84 -5.19
N LEU A 271 12.73 -18.89 -4.43
CA LEU A 271 12.67 -17.46 -4.78
C LEU A 271 13.75 -17.10 -5.80
N THR A 272 13.61 -15.92 -6.43
CA THR A 272 14.69 -15.37 -7.27
C THR A 272 15.95 -15.14 -6.46
N GLN A 273 17.14 -15.21 -7.10
CA GLN A 273 18.42 -15.00 -6.42
C GLN A 273 18.46 -13.68 -5.63
N ARG A 274 17.84 -12.63 -6.16
CA ARG A 274 17.77 -11.32 -5.50
C ARG A 274 16.93 -11.38 -4.22
N HIS A 275 15.77 -12.00 -4.27
CA HIS A 275 14.93 -12.21 -3.10
C HIS A 275 15.63 -13.14 -2.08
N GLN A 276 16.27 -14.22 -2.52
CA GLN A 276 17.04 -15.08 -1.63
C GLN A 276 18.09 -14.29 -0.84
N LYS A 277 18.87 -13.44 -1.51
CA LYS A 277 19.90 -12.62 -0.85
C LYS A 277 19.28 -11.65 0.15
N TRP A 278 18.17 -11.01 -0.20
CA TRP A 278 17.48 -10.06 0.68
C TRP A 278 16.93 -10.76 1.91
N PHE A 279 16.13 -11.80 1.72
CA PHE A 279 15.50 -12.51 2.83
C PHE A 279 16.48 -13.29 3.72
N THR A 280 17.57 -13.83 3.16
CA THR A 280 18.63 -14.43 3.98
C THR A 280 19.20 -13.41 4.97
N SER A 281 19.47 -12.19 4.51
CA SER A 281 19.98 -11.14 5.39
C SER A 281 18.98 -10.78 6.49
N TYR A 282 17.70 -10.72 6.14
CA TYR A 282 16.62 -10.41 7.10
C TYR A 282 16.41 -11.56 8.09
N LEU A 283 16.36 -12.80 7.64
CA LEU A 283 16.20 -13.98 8.51
C LEU A 283 17.37 -14.12 9.48
N ASN A 284 18.60 -13.81 9.05
CA ASN A 284 19.78 -13.79 9.94
C ASN A 284 19.73 -12.64 10.98
N TYR A 285 19.00 -11.56 10.70
CA TYR A 285 18.80 -10.45 11.65
C TYR A 285 17.75 -10.81 12.71
N VAL A 286 16.74 -11.57 12.34
CA VAL A 286 15.62 -11.96 13.22
C VAL A 286 16.01 -13.11 14.18
N TRP A 287 17.06 -13.88 13.86
CA TRP A 287 17.67 -14.91 14.72
C TRP A 287 18.75 -14.36 15.63
#